data_0cc6241fc80d0b4f7bebb2940d04b901
#
_entry.id   0cc6241fc80d0b4f7bebb2940d04b901
#
_cell.length_a   1.000
_cell.length_b   1.000
_cell.length_c   1.000
_cell.angle_alpha   90.00
_cell.angle_beta   90.00
_cell.angle_gamma   90.00
#
_symmetry.space_group_name_H-M   'P 1'
#
loop_
_entity.id
_entity.type
_entity.pdbx_description
1 polymer ?
#
loop_
_entity_poly.entity_id
_entity_poly.type
_entity_poly.pdbx_seq_one_letter_code
_entity_poly.pdbx_strand_id
1 'polypeptide(L)'
;MLAKVLSSAVLGIDAYRVEVEVDITSGLPAFATVGLPEASVKESKERVKSAISNSGYRFPDDRITVNLAPADIKKEGTGFDLPIALGILAATGIIPQEAVSRYLILGELSLDGRVKPVKGSLPMAISARQSGYPAIIVPHDNGLEASVVGDIEVLPVKTLSEVVGFLRGQIAVAAARADIQAIFKKESEFDVDYAEVRGQEHVKRALEIAAAGGHNLIMIGPPGSGKTMLAKRLPTILPPITFAEAIETTKVFSVVGMLEKDQALITRRPFRSPHHTISDAGLIGGGHVPRPGEVSLAHHGVLFLDELPEFKKHVLEVLRQPLEDMKVTISRAASALTYPSSFMLVAAMNPCPCGYFGDPKHACRCSYPQIHRYRSKISGPLLDRIDIHVEVPAVPYADLLQDAQSEPSAEIRRRVAAAREVQSARFSRSRIFCNAQMSSRHIRSHCRIDEASRRLLETAIDKFGLSARAFNRVLKIARTIADLEAAADIGVSHISEAIQYRNLDRGARLAA
;
A
#
# COMPACT_ATOMS: atom_id res chain seq x y z
N MET A 1 30.46 -27.70 19.38
CA MET A 1 29.28 -28.46 18.88
C MET A 1 28.46 -27.53 17.99
N LEU A 2 28.14 -27.95 16.77
CA LEU A 2 27.43 -27.13 15.77
C LEU A 2 25.94 -27.43 15.80
N ALA A 3 25.11 -26.39 15.88
CA ALA A 3 23.67 -26.46 15.70
C ALA A 3 23.21 -25.52 14.58
N LYS A 4 22.13 -25.89 13.90
CA LYS A 4 21.53 -25.11 12.81
C LYS A 4 20.05 -24.85 13.08
N VAL A 5 19.65 -23.62 12.99
CA VAL A 5 18.24 -23.17 13.12
C VAL A 5 17.85 -22.40 11.87
N LEU A 6 16.65 -22.65 11.38
CA LEU A 6 16.13 -21.95 10.21
C LEU A 6 15.34 -20.73 10.63
N SER A 7 15.63 -19.61 10.01
CA SER A 7 14.97 -18.32 10.21
C SER A 7 14.72 -17.63 8.87
N SER A 8 14.19 -16.43 8.90
CA SER A 8 13.94 -15.61 7.72
C SER A 8 14.17 -14.15 8.02
N ALA A 9 14.51 -13.39 6.97
CA ALA A 9 14.61 -11.93 7.02
C ALA A 9 13.88 -11.31 5.84
N VAL A 10 13.48 -10.06 6.00
CA VAL A 10 12.80 -9.28 4.97
C VAL A 10 13.82 -8.56 4.09
N LEU A 11 13.55 -8.54 2.79
CA LEU A 11 14.25 -7.72 1.80
C LEU A 11 13.22 -7.02 0.91
N GLY A 12 13.03 -5.73 1.08
CA GLY A 12 11.93 -5.01 0.44
C GLY A 12 10.58 -5.40 1.03
N ILE A 13 9.72 -6.03 0.24
CA ILE A 13 8.42 -6.57 0.68
C ILE A 13 8.40 -8.10 0.70
N ASP A 14 9.49 -8.74 0.29
CA ASP A 14 9.62 -10.18 0.27
C ASP A 14 10.56 -10.64 1.37
N ALA A 15 10.58 -11.94 1.62
CA ALA A 15 11.44 -12.53 2.63
C ALA A 15 12.34 -13.60 2.02
N TYR A 16 13.48 -13.81 2.63
CA TYR A 16 14.44 -14.83 2.25
C TYR A 16 14.87 -15.66 3.46
N ARG A 17 15.24 -16.90 3.21
CA ARG A 17 15.71 -17.83 4.23
C ARG A 17 17.06 -17.39 4.79
N VAL A 18 17.19 -17.50 6.11
CA VAL A 18 18.45 -17.32 6.84
C VAL A 18 18.74 -18.59 7.66
N GLU A 19 19.93 -19.14 7.52
CA GLU A 19 20.41 -20.21 8.40
C GLU A 19 21.20 -19.59 9.55
N VAL A 20 20.77 -19.85 10.76
CA VAL A 20 21.44 -19.46 11.99
C VAL A 20 22.27 -20.65 12.46
N GLU A 21 23.57 -20.59 12.23
CA GLU A 21 24.51 -21.64 12.66
C GLU A 21 25.18 -21.20 13.97
N VAL A 22 25.11 -22.03 15.00
CA VAL A 22 25.71 -21.77 16.31
C VAL A 22 26.76 -22.84 16.58
N ASP A 23 28.01 -22.41 16.68
CA ASP A 23 29.12 -23.29 17.07
C ASP A 23 29.65 -22.91 18.45
N ILE A 24 29.75 -23.94 19.33
CA ILE A 24 30.27 -23.80 20.68
C ILE A 24 31.54 -24.61 20.77
N THR A 25 32.65 -23.94 21.02
CA THR A 25 33.99 -24.51 21.16
C THR A 25 34.59 -24.21 22.54
N SER A 26 35.25 -25.17 23.15
CA SER A 26 35.94 -24.96 24.43
C SER A 26 36.98 -23.86 24.34
N GLY A 27 37.03 -22.96 25.30
CA GLY A 27 37.97 -21.84 25.34
C GLY A 27 37.52 -20.72 26.26
N LEU A 28 38.26 -19.59 26.23
CA LEU A 28 37.86 -18.40 26.98
C LEU A 28 36.47 -17.89 26.49
N PRO A 29 35.59 -17.53 27.42
CA PRO A 29 34.25 -17.06 27.10
C PRO A 29 34.27 -15.91 26.07
N ALA A 30 33.70 -16.11 24.93
CA ALA A 30 33.59 -15.14 23.85
C ALA A 30 32.29 -15.35 23.09
N PHE A 31 31.72 -14.26 22.56
CA PHE A 31 30.54 -14.33 21.71
C PHE A 31 30.79 -13.50 20.45
N ALA A 32 30.76 -14.12 19.30
CA ALA A 32 30.96 -13.49 18.00
C ALA A 32 29.78 -13.76 17.07
N THR A 33 29.29 -12.71 16.39
CA THR A 33 28.27 -12.83 15.34
C THR A 33 28.88 -12.46 14.01
N VAL A 34 28.78 -13.33 13.01
CA VAL A 34 29.27 -13.17 11.64
C VAL A 34 28.14 -13.29 10.62
N GLY A 35 28.37 -13.00 9.34
CA GLY A 35 27.33 -13.03 8.30
C GLY A 35 26.66 -11.68 8.07
N LEU A 36 27.41 -10.57 8.12
CA LEU A 36 26.93 -9.20 7.93
C LEU A 36 25.78 -8.77 8.86
N PRO A 37 25.92 -9.00 10.21
CA PRO A 37 24.90 -8.53 11.16
C PRO A 37 24.94 -7.01 11.30
N GLU A 38 23.77 -6.36 11.34
CA GLU A 38 23.65 -4.95 11.77
C GLU A 38 23.85 -4.80 13.29
N ALA A 39 23.89 -3.52 13.75
CA ALA A 39 24.07 -3.21 15.16
C ALA A 39 23.02 -3.89 16.05
N SER A 40 21.74 -3.85 15.65
CA SER A 40 20.63 -4.49 16.36
C SER A 40 20.79 -6.00 16.56
N VAL A 41 21.38 -6.69 15.57
CA VAL A 41 21.70 -8.13 15.63
C VAL A 41 22.94 -8.37 16.48
N LYS A 42 23.93 -7.48 16.48
CA LYS A 42 25.12 -7.60 17.34
C LYS A 42 24.77 -7.43 18.83
N GLU A 43 23.78 -6.57 19.12
CA GLU A 43 23.25 -6.36 20.47
C GLU A 43 22.44 -7.57 21.00
N SER A 44 22.04 -8.51 20.17
CA SER A 44 21.29 -9.70 20.55
C SER A 44 21.99 -10.54 21.62
N LYS A 45 23.32 -10.49 21.68
CA LYS A 45 24.14 -11.23 22.66
C LYS A 45 23.62 -11.05 24.09
N GLU A 46 23.43 -9.82 24.53
CA GLU A 46 23.02 -9.54 25.91
C GLU A 46 21.55 -9.95 26.15
N ARG A 47 20.66 -9.73 25.17
CA ARG A 47 19.26 -10.17 25.26
C ARG A 47 19.16 -11.69 25.32
N VAL A 48 19.85 -12.40 24.44
CA VAL A 48 19.84 -13.86 24.35
C VAL A 48 20.42 -14.48 25.63
N LYS A 49 21.56 -13.97 26.12
CA LYS A 49 22.19 -14.45 27.36
C LYS A 49 21.24 -14.30 28.56
N SER A 50 20.66 -13.12 28.75
CA SER A 50 19.74 -12.85 29.85
C SER A 50 18.47 -13.69 29.72
N ALA A 51 17.88 -13.79 28.51
CA ALA A 51 16.67 -14.56 28.26
C ALA A 51 16.87 -16.05 28.57
N ILE A 52 17.98 -16.66 28.15
CA ILE A 52 18.32 -18.06 28.45
C ILE A 52 18.43 -18.24 29.98
N SER A 53 19.22 -17.40 30.66
CA SER A 53 19.44 -17.51 32.09
C SER A 53 18.17 -17.28 32.91
N ASN A 54 17.37 -16.27 32.57
CA ASN A 54 16.13 -15.95 33.28
C ASN A 54 14.99 -16.95 32.97
N SER A 55 15.12 -17.73 31.87
CA SER A 55 14.23 -18.85 31.55
C SER A 55 14.63 -20.15 32.30
N GLY A 56 15.65 -20.14 33.16
CA GLY A 56 16.09 -21.27 33.96
C GLY A 56 17.06 -22.22 33.24
N TYR A 57 17.63 -21.81 32.11
CA TYR A 57 18.63 -22.58 31.38
C TYR A 57 20.04 -22.05 31.61
N ARG A 58 21.03 -22.96 31.62
CA ARG A 58 22.42 -22.54 31.76
C ARG A 58 22.95 -21.99 30.45
N PHE A 59 23.47 -20.76 30.47
CA PHE A 59 24.21 -20.18 29.34
C PHE A 59 25.67 -20.74 29.38
N PRO A 60 26.21 -21.23 28.25
CA PRO A 60 27.57 -21.81 28.23
C PRO A 60 28.67 -20.76 28.45
N ASP A 61 29.66 -21.10 29.25
CA ASP A 61 30.84 -20.29 29.57
C ASP A 61 32.00 -20.57 28.59
N ASP A 62 31.66 -20.86 27.33
CA ASP A 62 32.55 -21.25 26.26
C ASP A 62 32.63 -20.17 25.15
N ARG A 63 33.40 -20.44 24.10
CA ARG A 63 33.45 -19.59 22.93
C ARG A 63 32.28 -19.92 21.99
N ILE A 64 31.37 -18.98 21.82
CA ILE A 64 30.18 -19.08 20.96
C ILE A 64 30.39 -18.26 19.68
N THR A 65 30.24 -18.90 18.53
CA THR A 65 30.22 -18.21 17.23
C THR A 65 28.86 -18.43 16.58
N VAL A 66 28.17 -17.33 16.25
CA VAL A 66 26.89 -17.34 15.53
C VAL A 66 27.14 -16.87 14.10
N ASN A 67 26.84 -17.70 13.12
CA ASN A 67 26.88 -17.33 11.70
C ASN A 67 25.47 -17.21 11.13
N LEU A 68 25.20 -16.11 10.45
CA LEU A 68 23.92 -15.85 9.76
C LEU A 68 24.13 -15.97 8.25
N ALA A 69 23.86 -17.13 7.69
CA ALA A 69 24.00 -17.39 6.27
C ALA A 69 22.71 -17.07 5.48
N PRO A 70 22.80 -16.53 4.24
CA PRO A 70 24.02 -16.26 3.45
C PRO A 70 24.72 -14.96 3.88
N ALA A 71 26.06 -14.89 3.73
CA ALA A 71 26.87 -13.77 4.22
C ALA A 71 26.91 -12.57 3.26
N ASP A 72 26.30 -12.63 2.09
CA ASP A 72 26.26 -11.59 1.07
C ASP A 72 25.09 -10.58 1.27
N ILE A 73 24.11 -10.94 2.10
CA ILE A 73 22.95 -10.10 2.41
C ILE A 73 23.05 -9.61 3.85
N LYS A 74 22.85 -8.30 4.05
CA LYS A 74 22.83 -7.67 5.36
C LYS A 74 21.60 -8.09 6.16
N LYS A 75 21.79 -8.50 7.43
CA LYS A 75 20.71 -8.94 8.32
C LYS A 75 20.34 -7.82 9.25
N GLU A 76 19.07 -7.45 9.22
CA GLU A 76 18.48 -6.35 9.98
C GLU A 76 17.41 -6.86 10.95
N GLY A 77 17.18 -6.09 12.01
CA GLY A 77 16.12 -6.36 12.98
C GLY A 77 16.52 -7.34 14.09
N THR A 78 15.59 -7.52 15.02
CA THR A 78 15.76 -8.29 16.26
C THR A 78 15.16 -9.68 16.19
N GLY A 79 14.57 -10.05 15.05
CA GLY A 79 13.85 -11.33 14.86
C GLY A 79 14.71 -12.59 14.97
N PHE A 80 16.03 -12.43 15.09
CA PHE A 80 16.99 -13.54 15.22
C PHE A 80 17.29 -13.94 16.68
N ASP A 81 16.83 -13.19 17.68
CA ASP A 81 17.13 -13.48 19.07
C ASP A 81 16.65 -14.86 19.49
N LEU A 82 15.39 -15.21 19.15
CA LEU A 82 14.83 -16.53 19.45
C LEU A 82 15.56 -17.66 18.67
N PRO A 83 15.79 -17.56 17.35
CA PRO A 83 16.61 -18.55 16.62
C PRO A 83 18.00 -18.74 17.20
N ILE A 84 18.69 -17.66 17.59
CA ILE A 84 20.04 -17.75 18.19
C ILE A 84 19.98 -18.46 19.55
N ALA A 85 19.00 -18.10 20.42
CA ALA A 85 18.81 -18.76 21.70
C ALA A 85 18.58 -20.27 21.58
N LEU A 86 17.69 -20.65 20.65
CA LEU A 86 17.40 -22.06 20.38
C LEU A 86 18.61 -22.81 19.79
N GLY A 87 19.39 -22.12 18.93
CA GLY A 87 20.66 -22.67 18.41
C GLY A 87 21.67 -22.97 19.53
N ILE A 88 21.80 -22.06 20.52
CA ILE A 88 22.65 -22.27 21.70
C ILE A 88 22.14 -23.48 22.52
N LEU A 89 20.83 -23.53 22.79
CA LEU A 89 20.20 -24.61 23.55
C LEU A 89 20.28 -25.96 22.82
N ALA A 90 20.23 -25.96 21.49
CA ALA A 90 20.44 -27.17 20.69
C ALA A 90 21.92 -27.61 20.71
N ALA A 91 22.86 -26.68 20.57
CA ALA A 91 24.28 -26.96 20.62
C ALA A 91 24.73 -27.49 22.01
N THR A 92 24.03 -27.12 23.09
CA THR A 92 24.29 -27.65 24.44
C THR A 92 23.51 -28.92 24.76
N GLY A 93 22.71 -29.46 23.81
CA GLY A 93 21.95 -30.69 23.99
C GLY A 93 20.68 -30.55 24.85
N ILE A 94 20.27 -29.33 25.19
CA ILE A 94 19.01 -29.07 25.96
C ILE A 94 17.78 -29.37 25.08
N ILE A 95 17.84 -29.11 23.78
CA ILE A 95 16.81 -29.46 22.80
C ILE A 95 17.41 -30.31 21.68
N PRO A 96 16.66 -31.31 21.12
CA PRO A 96 17.13 -32.12 19.99
C PRO A 96 17.30 -31.27 18.72
N GLN A 97 18.41 -31.42 18.00
CA GLN A 97 18.69 -30.73 16.76
C GLN A 97 17.62 -31.00 15.67
N GLU A 98 17.17 -32.26 15.57
CA GLU A 98 16.14 -32.67 14.60
C GLU A 98 14.80 -31.99 14.86
N ALA A 99 14.49 -31.66 16.10
CA ALA A 99 13.25 -30.94 16.45
C ALA A 99 13.28 -29.50 15.97
N VAL A 100 14.44 -28.82 16.11
CA VAL A 100 14.59 -27.40 15.70
C VAL A 100 14.60 -27.25 14.19
N SER A 101 15.22 -28.15 13.46
CA SER A 101 15.40 -28.08 12.00
C SER A 101 14.11 -28.23 11.19
N ARG A 102 13.01 -28.66 11.82
CA ARG A 102 11.69 -28.82 11.15
C ARG A 102 10.93 -27.53 10.96
N TYR A 103 11.28 -26.49 11.71
CA TYR A 103 10.53 -25.25 11.78
C TYR A 103 11.34 -24.08 11.27
N LEU A 104 10.66 -23.13 10.61
CA LEU A 104 11.19 -21.78 10.45
C LEU A 104 10.81 -20.97 11.68
N ILE A 105 11.78 -20.31 12.33
CA ILE A 105 11.61 -19.72 13.66
C ILE A 105 11.92 -18.23 13.61
N LEU A 106 11.02 -17.43 14.20
CA LEU A 106 11.13 -15.98 14.29
C LEU A 106 10.82 -15.52 15.71
N GLY A 107 11.49 -14.48 16.17
CA GLY A 107 11.14 -13.80 17.43
C GLY A 107 12.26 -12.97 17.99
N GLU A 108 11.90 -11.80 18.54
CA GLU A 108 12.77 -11.01 19.41
C GLU A 108 12.61 -11.50 20.85
N LEU A 109 13.67 -11.48 21.64
CA LEU A 109 13.62 -11.85 23.07
C LEU A 109 13.77 -10.63 23.97
N SER A 110 12.89 -10.50 24.94
CA SER A 110 13.12 -9.64 26.10
C SER A 110 14.02 -10.35 27.13
N LEU A 111 14.63 -9.59 28.02
CA LEU A 111 15.57 -10.10 29.01
C LEU A 111 14.97 -11.17 29.95
N ASP A 112 13.65 -11.13 30.14
CA ASP A 112 12.89 -12.10 30.96
C ASP A 112 12.44 -13.36 30.18
N GLY A 113 12.88 -13.50 28.92
CA GLY A 113 12.56 -14.65 28.08
C GLY A 113 11.20 -14.60 27.35
N ARG A 114 10.47 -13.48 27.43
CA ARG A 114 9.26 -13.29 26.61
C ARG A 114 9.62 -13.08 25.13
N VAL A 115 8.84 -13.68 24.24
CA VAL A 115 8.97 -13.53 22.79
C VAL A 115 8.16 -12.30 22.32
N LYS A 116 8.85 -11.34 21.73
CA LYS A 116 8.31 -10.07 21.25
C LYS A 116 7.98 -10.12 19.77
N PRO A 117 6.97 -9.35 19.30
CA PRO A 117 6.58 -9.32 17.90
C PRO A 117 7.70 -8.82 16.98
N VAL A 118 7.70 -9.34 15.75
CA VAL A 118 8.63 -8.98 14.69
C VAL A 118 7.89 -8.34 13.52
N LYS A 119 8.59 -7.51 12.74
CA LYS A 119 8.06 -6.91 11.50
C LYS A 119 8.23 -7.90 10.35
N GLY A 120 7.26 -7.88 9.41
CA GLY A 120 7.35 -8.69 8.21
C GLY A 120 7.04 -10.17 8.43
N SER A 121 6.23 -10.53 9.42
CA SER A 121 5.88 -11.93 9.69
C SER A 121 5.09 -12.54 8.53
N LEU A 122 4.21 -11.79 7.87
CA LEU A 122 3.45 -12.26 6.71
C LEU A 122 4.36 -12.64 5.52
N PRO A 123 5.26 -11.76 4.99
CA PRO A 123 6.17 -12.18 3.93
C PRO A 123 7.09 -13.34 4.34
N MET A 124 7.50 -13.43 5.60
CA MET A 124 8.29 -14.56 6.09
C MET A 124 7.48 -15.86 6.10
N ALA A 125 6.21 -15.83 6.50
CA ALA A 125 5.33 -16.99 6.45
C ALA A 125 5.04 -17.42 4.99
N ILE A 126 4.87 -16.49 4.07
CA ILE A 126 4.73 -16.77 2.63
C ILE A 126 6.00 -17.48 2.10
N SER A 127 7.18 -16.97 2.46
CA SER A 127 8.46 -17.56 2.07
C SER A 127 8.64 -18.97 2.65
N ALA A 128 8.24 -19.18 3.91
CA ALA A 128 8.27 -20.49 4.57
C ALA A 128 7.40 -21.52 3.83
N ARG A 129 6.14 -21.14 3.49
CA ARG A 129 5.24 -22.00 2.70
C ARG A 129 5.82 -22.34 1.33
N GLN A 130 6.32 -21.34 0.61
CA GLN A 130 6.93 -21.54 -0.73
C GLN A 130 8.17 -22.43 -0.69
N SER A 131 8.90 -22.41 0.43
CA SER A 131 10.06 -23.28 0.66
C SER A 131 9.69 -24.69 1.16
N GLY A 132 8.39 -24.98 1.31
CA GLY A 132 7.90 -26.32 1.69
C GLY A 132 8.05 -26.67 3.18
N TYR A 133 8.20 -25.66 4.06
CA TYR A 133 8.22 -25.93 5.51
C TYR A 133 6.82 -26.29 5.99
N PRO A 134 6.68 -27.33 6.85
CA PRO A 134 5.40 -27.76 7.39
C PRO A 134 4.83 -26.76 8.39
N ALA A 135 5.69 -26.08 9.15
CA ALA A 135 5.26 -25.13 10.17
C ALA A 135 6.27 -24.00 10.40
N ILE A 136 5.75 -22.90 10.97
CA ILE A 136 6.53 -21.72 11.39
C ILE A 136 6.23 -21.40 12.86
N ILE A 137 7.27 -21.17 13.66
CA ILE A 137 7.16 -20.67 15.04
C ILE A 137 7.32 -19.16 15.01
N VAL A 138 6.31 -18.45 15.51
CA VAL A 138 6.25 -16.99 15.49
C VAL A 138 5.87 -16.42 16.87
N PRO A 139 6.19 -15.16 17.17
CA PRO A 139 5.65 -14.50 18.34
C PRO A 139 4.12 -14.54 18.37
N HIS A 140 3.55 -14.67 19.55
CA HIS A 140 2.09 -14.76 19.75
C HIS A 140 1.32 -13.66 19.02
N ASP A 141 1.80 -12.41 19.10
CA ASP A 141 1.14 -11.24 18.51
C ASP A 141 1.23 -11.24 16.95
N ASN A 142 2.12 -12.03 16.35
CA ASN A 142 2.19 -12.22 14.89
C ASN A 142 1.41 -13.45 14.40
N GLY A 143 0.83 -14.25 15.30
CA GLY A 143 0.17 -15.51 14.95
C GLY A 143 -0.95 -15.34 13.95
N LEU A 144 -1.85 -14.37 14.14
CA LEU A 144 -2.96 -14.10 13.25
C LEU A 144 -2.48 -13.60 11.89
N GLU A 145 -1.55 -12.64 11.86
CA GLU A 145 -0.94 -12.11 10.62
C GLU A 145 -0.31 -13.24 9.78
N ALA A 146 0.50 -14.09 10.38
CA ALA A 146 1.16 -15.18 9.68
C ALA A 146 0.16 -16.25 9.20
N SER A 147 -0.93 -16.50 9.93
CA SER A 147 -1.90 -17.58 9.63
C SER A 147 -2.80 -17.29 8.42
N VAL A 148 -2.84 -16.06 7.90
CA VAL A 148 -3.57 -15.73 6.64
C VAL A 148 -2.98 -16.43 5.42
N VAL A 149 -1.74 -16.89 5.50
CA VAL A 149 -1.05 -17.55 4.37
C VAL A 149 -1.74 -18.86 3.96
N GLY A 150 -2.34 -19.58 4.91
CA GLY A 150 -2.87 -20.94 4.68
C GLY A 150 -1.79 -21.94 4.31
N ASP A 151 -2.13 -23.22 4.30
CA ASP A 151 -1.24 -24.33 3.87
C ASP A 151 0.13 -24.38 4.59
N ILE A 152 0.25 -23.73 5.74
CA ILE A 152 1.39 -23.83 6.66
C ILE A 152 0.86 -23.75 8.09
N GLU A 153 1.37 -24.58 8.98
CA GLU A 153 1.00 -24.52 10.39
C GLU A 153 1.74 -23.37 11.08
N VAL A 154 0.99 -22.45 11.70
CA VAL A 154 1.55 -21.29 12.41
C VAL A 154 1.45 -21.52 13.90
N LEU A 155 2.58 -21.60 14.58
CA LEU A 155 2.70 -21.89 16.02
C LEU A 155 3.04 -20.61 16.79
N PRO A 156 2.06 -19.93 17.39
CA PRO A 156 2.28 -18.69 18.13
C PRO A 156 2.80 -19.00 19.54
N VAL A 157 3.92 -18.37 19.93
CA VAL A 157 4.60 -18.62 21.21
C VAL A 157 4.79 -17.33 22.00
N LYS A 158 4.75 -17.44 23.34
CA LYS A 158 4.85 -16.30 24.28
C LYS A 158 6.21 -16.21 24.97
N THR A 159 6.86 -17.33 25.22
CA THR A 159 8.11 -17.38 26.00
C THR A 159 9.11 -18.40 25.42
N LEU A 160 10.39 -18.19 25.70
CA LEU A 160 11.45 -19.12 25.37
C LEU A 160 11.21 -20.50 26.00
N SER A 161 10.76 -20.54 27.25
CA SER A 161 10.47 -21.80 27.95
C SER A 161 9.34 -22.59 27.29
N GLU A 162 8.30 -21.91 26.76
CA GLU A 162 7.22 -22.53 25.99
C GLU A 162 7.75 -23.19 24.71
N VAL A 163 8.63 -22.50 23.96
CA VAL A 163 9.25 -23.05 22.74
C VAL A 163 10.11 -24.27 23.07
N VAL A 164 10.93 -24.18 24.12
CA VAL A 164 11.78 -25.30 24.54
C VAL A 164 10.93 -26.51 24.96
N GLY A 165 9.85 -26.27 25.74
CA GLY A 165 8.93 -27.34 26.15
C GLY A 165 8.24 -28.00 24.93
N PHE A 166 7.84 -27.22 23.95
CA PHE A 166 7.26 -27.70 22.69
C PHE A 166 8.28 -28.57 21.89
N LEU A 167 9.48 -28.03 21.67
CA LEU A 167 10.53 -28.73 20.91
C LEU A 167 11.02 -30.03 21.62
N ARG A 168 10.86 -30.14 22.92
CA ARG A 168 11.12 -31.34 23.71
C ARG A 168 9.93 -32.30 23.75
N GLY A 169 8.80 -31.95 23.13
CA GLY A 169 7.57 -32.75 23.16
C GLY A 169 6.86 -32.78 24.52
N GLN A 170 7.16 -31.84 25.42
CA GLN A 170 6.58 -31.77 26.76
C GLN A 170 5.24 -31.04 26.80
N ILE A 171 5.03 -30.08 25.86
CA ILE A 171 3.81 -29.30 25.71
C ILE A 171 3.38 -29.27 24.25
N ALA A 172 2.10 -29.04 24.00
CA ALA A 172 1.55 -28.75 22.68
C ALA A 172 1.27 -27.25 22.55
N VAL A 173 1.58 -26.69 21.38
CA VAL A 173 1.22 -25.31 21.01
C VAL A 173 0.09 -25.39 19.99
N ALA A 174 -1.03 -24.73 20.28
CA ALA A 174 -2.17 -24.70 19.36
C ALA A 174 -1.84 -23.81 18.14
N ALA A 175 -2.08 -24.32 16.94
CA ALA A 175 -1.87 -23.57 15.72
C ALA A 175 -2.85 -22.40 15.61
N ALA A 176 -2.36 -21.23 15.22
CA ALA A 176 -3.19 -20.08 14.89
C ALA A 176 -3.91 -20.30 13.55
N ARG A 177 -5.16 -19.88 13.49
CA ARG A 177 -5.97 -19.93 12.26
C ARG A 177 -6.73 -18.61 12.10
N ALA A 178 -6.60 -18.00 10.93
CA ALA A 178 -7.37 -16.83 10.57
C ALA A 178 -8.65 -17.25 9.83
N ASP A 179 -9.81 -16.80 10.31
CA ASP A 179 -11.06 -16.91 9.55
C ASP A 179 -11.13 -15.73 8.57
N ILE A 180 -10.66 -15.98 7.35
CA ILE A 180 -10.60 -14.97 6.29
C ILE A 180 -11.97 -14.41 5.95
N GLN A 181 -13.02 -15.25 5.94
CA GLN A 181 -14.39 -14.80 5.62
C GLN A 181 -14.92 -13.87 6.72
N ALA A 182 -14.72 -14.22 7.99
CA ALA A 182 -15.13 -13.36 9.11
C ALA A 182 -14.36 -12.03 9.12
N ILE A 183 -13.05 -12.03 8.78
CA ILE A 183 -12.22 -10.83 8.69
C ILE A 183 -12.78 -9.88 7.62
N PHE A 184 -13.06 -10.36 6.40
CA PHE A 184 -13.61 -9.53 5.33
C PHE A 184 -15.02 -9.00 5.65
N LYS A 185 -15.85 -9.79 6.35
CA LYS A 185 -17.22 -9.38 6.73
C LYS A 185 -17.21 -8.28 7.79
N LYS A 186 -16.36 -8.39 8.82
CA LYS A 186 -16.29 -7.45 9.94
C LYS A 186 -15.88 -6.04 9.53
N GLU A 187 -15.02 -5.90 8.52
CA GLU A 187 -14.42 -4.62 8.14
C GLU A 187 -15.14 -3.91 6.97
N SER A 188 -16.34 -4.33 6.59
CA SER A 188 -17.13 -3.69 5.52
C SER A 188 -17.87 -2.42 5.95
N GLU A 189 -17.87 -2.06 7.24
CA GLU A 189 -18.58 -0.90 7.80
C GLU A 189 -17.66 0.34 7.76
N PHE A 190 -18.18 1.47 7.25
CA PHE A 190 -17.52 2.76 7.20
C PHE A 190 -18.25 3.76 8.09
N ASP A 191 -17.49 4.61 8.79
CA ASP A 191 -18.03 5.65 9.68
C ASP A 191 -18.56 6.88 8.91
N VAL A 192 -18.39 6.92 7.57
CA VAL A 192 -18.76 8.04 6.69
C VAL A 192 -19.50 7.51 5.48
N ASP A 193 -20.45 8.31 4.94
CA ASP A 193 -21.26 7.95 3.79
C ASP A 193 -21.45 9.13 2.83
N TYR A 194 -21.62 8.85 1.52
CA TYR A 194 -21.95 9.87 0.53
C TYR A 194 -23.36 10.46 0.70
N ALA A 195 -24.25 9.77 1.40
CA ALA A 195 -25.57 10.29 1.79
C ALA A 195 -25.47 11.60 2.62
N GLU A 196 -24.35 11.82 3.32
CA GLU A 196 -24.08 13.04 4.08
C GLU A 196 -23.64 14.23 3.20
N VAL A 197 -23.28 13.97 1.93
CA VAL A 197 -22.81 14.99 0.99
C VAL A 197 -24.00 15.57 0.25
N ARG A 198 -24.33 16.82 0.53
CA ARG A 198 -25.47 17.52 -0.10
C ARG A 198 -25.04 18.18 -1.40
N GLY A 199 -25.88 18.03 -2.43
CA GLY A 199 -25.60 18.60 -3.76
C GLY A 199 -24.37 18.02 -4.43
N GLN A 200 -23.77 18.78 -5.35
CA GLN A 200 -22.52 18.45 -6.06
C GLN A 200 -22.57 17.15 -6.88
N GLU A 201 -23.73 16.84 -7.49
CA GLU A 201 -23.96 15.58 -8.21
C GLU A 201 -22.94 15.33 -9.32
N HIS A 202 -22.49 16.38 -10.02
CA HIS A 202 -21.46 16.27 -11.06
C HIS A 202 -20.09 15.85 -10.49
N VAL A 203 -19.77 16.25 -9.22
CA VAL A 203 -18.53 15.82 -8.55
C VAL A 203 -18.65 14.39 -8.08
N LYS A 204 -19.81 14.00 -7.53
CA LYS A 204 -20.08 12.61 -7.15
C LYS A 204 -19.98 11.69 -8.37
N ARG A 205 -20.53 12.11 -9.53
CA ARG A 205 -20.41 11.36 -10.79
C ARG A 205 -18.96 11.23 -11.25
N ALA A 206 -18.15 12.29 -11.16
CA ALA A 206 -16.73 12.24 -11.48
C ALA A 206 -15.98 11.27 -10.56
N LEU A 207 -16.30 11.26 -9.25
CA LEU A 207 -15.71 10.34 -8.27
C LEU A 207 -16.16 8.89 -8.48
N GLU A 208 -17.42 8.66 -8.87
CA GLU A 208 -17.93 7.33 -9.27
C GLU A 208 -17.16 6.77 -10.48
N ILE A 209 -16.98 7.58 -11.53
CA ILE A 209 -16.22 7.20 -12.72
C ILE A 209 -14.75 6.91 -12.35
N ALA A 210 -14.16 7.78 -11.53
CA ALA A 210 -12.80 7.63 -11.05
C ALA A 210 -12.63 6.31 -10.25
N ALA A 211 -13.56 6.01 -9.35
CA ALA A 211 -13.58 4.77 -8.57
C ALA A 211 -13.76 3.53 -9.45
N ALA A 212 -14.68 3.57 -10.42
CA ALA A 212 -14.95 2.46 -11.32
C ALA A 212 -13.77 2.14 -12.24
N GLY A 213 -13.11 3.17 -12.80
CA GLY A 213 -12.00 3.01 -13.74
C GLY A 213 -10.61 2.99 -13.11
N GLY A 214 -10.47 3.35 -11.83
CA GLY A 214 -9.18 3.57 -11.18
C GLY A 214 -8.46 4.83 -11.71
N HIS A 215 -9.23 5.85 -12.13
CA HIS A 215 -8.69 7.07 -12.73
C HIS A 215 -8.17 8.04 -11.68
N ASN A 216 -7.03 8.66 -11.96
CA ASN A 216 -6.51 9.77 -11.16
C ASN A 216 -7.39 11.01 -11.34
N LEU A 217 -7.65 11.74 -10.25
CA LEU A 217 -8.59 12.84 -10.23
C LEU A 217 -8.02 14.08 -9.51
N ILE A 218 -8.30 15.26 -10.04
CA ILE A 218 -8.05 16.53 -9.36
C ILE A 218 -9.33 17.34 -9.19
N MET A 219 -9.57 17.80 -7.96
CA MET A 219 -10.67 18.66 -7.56
C MET A 219 -10.20 20.11 -7.43
N ILE A 220 -10.89 21.05 -8.10
CA ILE A 220 -10.55 22.47 -8.06
C ILE A 220 -11.76 23.24 -7.56
N GLY A 221 -11.59 24.05 -6.53
CA GLY A 221 -12.70 24.83 -5.99
C GLY A 221 -12.29 25.73 -4.84
N PRO A 222 -13.16 26.67 -4.45
CA PRO A 222 -12.86 27.62 -3.38
C PRO A 222 -12.66 26.93 -2.04
N PRO A 223 -12.06 27.60 -1.04
CA PRO A 223 -12.00 27.10 0.32
C PRO A 223 -13.41 26.78 0.85
N GLY A 224 -13.55 25.71 1.63
CA GLY A 224 -14.84 25.31 2.19
C GLY A 224 -15.81 24.64 1.21
N SER A 225 -15.44 24.38 -0.05
CA SER A 225 -16.31 23.69 -1.03
C SER A 225 -16.46 22.17 -0.81
N GLY A 226 -15.87 21.59 0.25
CA GLY A 226 -16.07 20.19 0.59
C GLY A 226 -15.10 19.19 -0.07
N LYS A 227 -14.04 19.64 -0.78
CA LYS A 227 -13.09 18.79 -1.49
C LYS A 227 -12.51 17.66 -0.62
N THR A 228 -12.02 18.00 0.56
CA THR A 228 -11.45 17.04 1.53
C THR A 228 -12.51 16.07 2.06
N MET A 229 -13.73 16.56 2.28
CA MET A 229 -14.87 15.75 2.72
C MET A 229 -15.25 14.69 1.66
N LEU A 230 -15.31 15.07 0.40
CA LEU A 230 -15.57 14.19 -0.74
C LEU A 230 -14.46 13.14 -0.88
N ALA A 231 -13.19 13.57 -0.81
CA ALA A 231 -12.04 12.67 -0.91
C ALA A 231 -12.03 11.59 0.20
N LYS A 232 -12.32 11.98 1.45
CA LYS A 232 -12.36 11.05 2.59
C LYS A 232 -13.46 9.99 2.49
N ARG A 233 -14.52 10.25 1.71
CA ARG A 233 -15.60 9.30 1.45
C ARG A 233 -15.33 8.38 0.27
N LEU A 234 -14.33 8.68 -0.56
CA LEU A 234 -14.01 7.85 -1.73
C LEU A 234 -13.79 6.37 -1.42
N PRO A 235 -13.10 5.98 -0.33
CA PRO A 235 -12.96 4.56 0.02
C PRO A 235 -14.30 3.81 0.16
N THR A 236 -15.39 4.49 0.53
CA THR A 236 -16.71 3.86 0.72
C THR A 236 -17.36 3.40 -0.58
N ILE A 237 -16.95 3.96 -1.72
CA ILE A 237 -17.48 3.63 -3.05
C ILE A 237 -16.49 2.84 -3.92
N LEU A 238 -15.25 2.64 -3.46
CA LEU A 238 -14.30 1.79 -4.16
C LEU A 238 -14.76 0.33 -4.19
N PRO A 239 -14.41 -0.42 -5.25
CA PRO A 239 -14.72 -1.86 -5.29
C PRO A 239 -14.02 -2.58 -4.13
N PRO A 240 -14.62 -3.65 -3.60
CA PRO A 240 -14.00 -4.45 -2.54
C PRO A 240 -12.58 -4.86 -2.90
N ILE A 241 -11.70 -4.92 -1.91
CA ILE A 241 -10.35 -5.44 -2.10
C ILE A 241 -10.42 -6.97 -2.25
N THR A 242 -9.73 -7.53 -3.22
CA THR A 242 -9.62 -8.99 -3.36
C THR A 242 -8.64 -9.56 -2.35
N PHE A 243 -8.69 -10.87 -2.09
CA PHE A 243 -7.74 -11.52 -1.19
C PHE A 243 -6.28 -11.34 -1.64
N ALA A 244 -6.02 -11.43 -2.94
CA ALA A 244 -4.68 -11.23 -3.50
C ALA A 244 -4.18 -9.78 -3.27
N GLU A 245 -5.02 -8.78 -3.56
CA GLU A 245 -4.70 -7.36 -3.29
C GLU A 245 -4.50 -7.10 -1.79
N ALA A 246 -5.31 -7.73 -0.93
CA ALA A 246 -5.19 -7.62 0.53
C ALA A 246 -3.86 -8.17 1.04
N ILE A 247 -3.41 -9.33 0.54
CA ILE A 247 -2.09 -9.90 0.85
C ILE A 247 -0.96 -8.95 0.43
N GLU A 248 -0.98 -8.42 -0.81
CA GLU A 248 0.04 -7.49 -1.29
C GLU A 248 0.09 -6.21 -0.45
N THR A 249 -1.07 -5.65 -0.13
CA THR A 249 -1.18 -4.46 0.73
C THR A 249 -0.67 -4.75 2.13
N THR A 250 -1.09 -5.88 2.73
CA THR A 250 -0.68 -6.26 4.08
C THR A 250 0.83 -6.49 4.18
N LYS A 251 1.48 -7.06 3.15
CA LYS A 251 2.94 -7.19 3.10
C LYS A 251 3.64 -5.84 3.30
N VAL A 252 3.16 -4.78 2.63
CA VAL A 252 3.75 -3.43 2.75
C VAL A 252 3.61 -2.91 4.19
N PHE A 253 2.43 -3.06 4.81
CA PHE A 253 2.19 -2.62 6.19
C PHE A 253 2.95 -3.46 7.22
N SER A 254 3.04 -4.76 7.00
CA SER A 254 3.79 -5.70 7.84
C SER A 254 5.27 -5.34 7.95
N VAL A 255 5.91 -5.06 6.79
CA VAL A 255 7.35 -4.73 6.73
C VAL A 255 7.68 -3.43 7.46
N VAL A 256 6.81 -2.43 7.43
CA VAL A 256 7.02 -1.18 8.20
C VAL A 256 6.58 -1.31 9.66
N GLY A 257 5.82 -2.36 10.00
CA GLY A 257 5.27 -2.57 11.35
C GLY A 257 4.11 -1.63 11.65
N MET A 258 3.23 -1.40 10.67
CA MET A 258 2.04 -0.55 10.78
C MET A 258 0.73 -1.34 10.80
N LEU A 259 0.78 -2.65 10.98
CA LEU A 259 -0.41 -3.43 11.28
C LEU A 259 -0.84 -3.16 12.72
N GLU A 260 -2.13 -2.97 12.93
CA GLU A 260 -2.69 -2.82 14.27
C GLU A 260 -2.63 -4.16 15.02
N LYS A 261 -2.67 -4.08 16.35
CA LYS A 261 -2.74 -5.27 17.17
C LYS A 261 -4.01 -6.06 16.82
N ASP A 262 -3.87 -7.37 16.65
CA ASP A 262 -4.94 -8.29 16.26
C ASP A 262 -5.47 -8.09 14.82
N GLN A 263 -4.83 -7.25 14.01
CA GLN A 263 -5.13 -7.11 12.60
C GLN A 263 -4.35 -8.16 11.79
N ALA A 264 -5.06 -9.14 11.26
CA ALA A 264 -4.46 -10.20 10.44
C ALA A 264 -4.20 -9.75 9.00
N LEU A 265 -5.07 -8.91 8.45
CA LEU A 265 -5.08 -8.55 7.02
C LEU A 265 -5.65 -7.13 6.84
N ILE A 266 -5.12 -6.40 5.88
CA ILE A 266 -5.71 -5.13 5.42
C ILE A 266 -6.83 -5.46 4.44
N THR A 267 -8.08 -5.30 4.86
CA THR A 267 -9.29 -5.64 4.07
C THR A 267 -10.02 -4.43 3.53
N ARG A 268 -9.63 -3.23 3.96
CA ARG A 268 -10.08 -1.95 3.39
C ARG A 268 -9.00 -1.37 2.50
N ARG A 269 -9.40 -0.76 1.39
CA ARG A 269 -8.46 -0.02 0.54
C ARG A 269 -7.85 1.13 1.32
N PRO A 270 -6.51 1.22 1.45
CA PRO A 270 -5.85 2.27 2.21
C PRO A 270 -6.21 3.67 1.69
N PHE A 271 -6.39 4.62 2.59
CA PHE A 271 -6.50 6.04 2.29
C PHE A 271 -5.35 6.77 2.98
N ARG A 272 -4.39 7.25 2.17
CA ARG A 272 -3.22 7.96 2.68
C ARG A 272 -3.33 9.43 2.31
N SER A 273 -3.12 10.30 3.29
CA SER A 273 -3.24 11.76 3.11
C SER A 273 -2.05 12.46 3.79
N PRO A 274 -0.87 12.42 3.16
CA PRO A 274 0.30 13.09 3.71
C PRO A 274 0.13 14.60 3.67
N HIS A 275 0.68 15.29 4.69
CA HIS A 275 0.70 16.74 4.71
C HIS A 275 1.67 17.30 3.66
N HIS A 276 1.41 18.48 3.12
CA HIS A 276 2.20 19.10 2.05
C HIS A 276 3.66 19.39 2.42
N THR A 277 4.02 19.37 3.72
CA THR A 277 5.40 19.48 4.21
C THR A 277 6.21 18.19 4.13
N ILE A 278 5.62 17.09 3.68
CA ILE A 278 6.29 15.80 3.57
C ILE A 278 7.56 15.91 2.70
N SER A 279 8.60 15.15 3.07
CA SER A 279 9.80 15.02 2.24
C SER A 279 9.57 14.02 1.10
N ASP A 280 10.44 14.08 0.06
CA ASP A 280 10.49 13.06 -1.00
C ASP A 280 10.70 11.64 -0.44
N ALA A 281 11.60 11.50 0.55
CA ALA A 281 11.81 10.23 1.23
C ALA A 281 10.58 9.74 2.02
N GLY A 282 9.79 10.64 2.60
CA GLY A 282 8.52 10.29 3.25
C GLY A 282 7.47 9.85 2.24
N LEU A 283 7.40 10.54 1.09
CA LEU A 283 6.40 10.26 0.06
C LEU A 283 6.71 8.96 -0.70
N ILE A 284 7.91 8.82 -1.22
CA ILE A 284 8.32 7.68 -2.07
C ILE A 284 8.90 6.53 -1.26
N GLY A 285 9.55 6.86 -0.16
CA GLY A 285 10.37 5.94 0.60
C GLY A 285 11.85 6.28 0.49
N GLY A 286 12.62 5.76 1.41
CA GLY A 286 14.05 6.04 1.52
C GLY A 286 14.61 5.66 2.88
N GLY A 287 15.68 6.36 3.26
CA GLY A 287 16.43 6.09 4.49
C GLY A 287 17.74 5.37 4.21
N HIS A 288 18.54 5.16 5.27
CA HIS A 288 19.77 4.37 5.19
C HIS A 288 19.45 2.91 4.81
N VAL A 289 18.43 2.37 5.44
CA VAL A 289 17.75 1.14 5.03
C VAL A 289 16.51 1.57 4.26
N PRO A 290 16.37 1.21 2.96
CA PRO A 290 15.23 1.62 2.17
C PRO A 290 13.92 1.08 2.76
N ARG A 291 13.00 2.00 3.07
CA ARG A 291 11.64 1.67 3.54
C ARG A 291 10.61 2.25 2.59
N PRO A 292 9.44 1.61 2.43
CA PRO A 292 8.36 2.14 1.61
C PRO A 292 7.81 3.44 2.20
N GLY A 293 7.45 4.39 1.33
CA GLY A 293 6.79 5.65 1.68
C GLY A 293 5.28 5.61 1.49
N GLU A 294 4.64 6.79 1.58
CA GLU A 294 3.18 6.95 1.48
C GLU A 294 2.60 6.40 0.17
N VAL A 295 3.33 6.49 -0.95
CA VAL A 295 2.88 5.93 -2.24
C VAL A 295 2.74 4.40 -2.20
N SER A 296 3.61 3.73 -1.46
CA SER A 296 3.53 2.28 -1.29
C SER A 296 2.51 1.89 -0.21
N LEU A 297 2.36 2.71 0.83
CA LEU A 297 1.30 2.54 1.82
C LEU A 297 -0.10 2.80 1.25
N ALA A 298 -0.21 3.55 0.13
CA ALA A 298 -1.45 3.73 -0.61
C ALA A 298 -1.73 2.61 -1.62
N HIS A 299 -0.90 1.56 -1.68
CA HIS A 299 -1.05 0.46 -2.65
C HIS A 299 -2.44 -0.16 -2.59
N HIS A 300 -3.07 -0.35 -3.76
CA HIS A 300 -4.46 -0.77 -3.95
C HIS A 300 -5.52 0.14 -3.29
N GLY A 301 -5.13 1.38 -2.94
CA GLY A 301 -5.96 2.37 -2.29
C GLY A 301 -5.89 3.74 -2.92
N VAL A 302 -5.99 4.77 -2.10
CA VAL A 302 -6.03 6.19 -2.49
C VAL A 302 -4.86 6.94 -1.85
N LEU A 303 -4.13 7.69 -2.66
CA LEU A 303 -3.23 8.74 -2.21
C LEU A 303 -3.92 10.09 -2.41
N PHE A 304 -4.31 10.74 -1.32
CA PHE A 304 -4.95 12.04 -1.35
C PHE A 304 -3.94 13.15 -1.04
N LEU A 305 -3.78 14.08 -1.97
CA LEU A 305 -2.92 15.26 -1.82
C LEU A 305 -3.78 16.51 -1.76
N ASP A 306 -4.04 16.99 -0.56
CA ASP A 306 -4.73 18.27 -0.37
C ASP A 306 -3.78 19.43 -0.58
N GLU A 307 -4.30 20.58 -1.01
CA GLU A 307 -3.51 21.77 -1.31
C GLU A 307 -2.32 21.48 -2.25
N LEU A 308 -2.54 20.74 -3.32
CA LEU A 308 -1.51 20.25 -4.24
C LEU A 308 -0.43 21.27 -4.61
N PRO A 309 -0.72 22.56 -4.91
CA PRO A 309 0.32 23.56 -5.23
C PRO A 309 1.18 23.98 -4.04
N GLU A 310 0.88 23.56 -2.80
CA GLU A 310 1.68 23.88 -1.62
C GLU A 310 2.79 22.85 -1.37
N PHE A 311 2.72 21.70 -2.01
CA PHE A 311 3.83 20.75 -2.01
C PHE A 311 5.04 21.32 -2.73
N LYS A 312 6.24 20.98 -2.26
CA LYS A 312 7.49 21.33 -2.94
C LYS A 312 7.51 20.70 -4.34
N LYS A 313 7.92 21.46 -5.35
CA LYS A 313 7.90 21.03 -6.75
C LYS A 313 8.62 19.69 -6.98
N HIS A 314 9.81 19.48 -6.37
CA HIS A 314 10.54 18.22 -6.52
C HIS A 314 9.79 17.03 -5.92
N VAL A 315 9.03 17.23 -4.82
CA VAL A 315 8.21 16.18 -4.19
C VAL A 315 7.06 15.76 -5.12
N LEU A 316 6.48 16.68 -5.89
CA LEU A 316 5.46 16.34 -6.89
C LEU A 316 6.06 15.63 -8.11
N GLU A 317 7.27 16.01 -8.55
CA GLU A 317 7.90 15.40 -9.72
C GLU A 317 8.26 13.93 -9.51
N VAL A 318 8.59 13.52 -8.28
CA VAL A 318 8.91 12.10 -8.00
C VAL A 318 7.68 11.18 -8.07
N LEU A 319 6.44 11.71 -8.05
CA LEU A 319 5.22 10.93 -8.27
C LEU A 319 5.06 10.44 -9.71
N ARG A 320 5.79 11.01 -10.68
CA ARG A 320 5.62 10.68 -12.09
C ARG A 320 5.92 9.21 -12.40
N GLN A 321 6.96 8.66 -11.77
CA GLN A 321 7.33 7.26 -11.96
C GLN A 321 6.29 6.31 -11.36
N PRO A 322 5.89 6.42 -10.08
CA PRO A 322 4.88 5.51 -9.51
C PRO A 322 3.53 5.57 -10.20
N LEU A 323 3.14 6.74 -10.75
CA LEU A 323 1.89 6.87 -11.52
C LEU A 323 1.94 6.19 -12.90
N GLU A 324 3.12 5.94 -13.47
CA GLU A 324 3.28 5.21 -14.75
C GLU A 324 3.58 3.74 -14.52
N ASP A 325 4.55 3.44 -13.64
CA ASP A 325 5.11 2.10 -13.48
C ASP A 325 4.39 1.27 -12.41
N MET A 326 3.51 1.89 -11.59
CA MET A 326 2.83 1.28 -10.43
C MET A 326 3.80 0.63 -9.43
N LYS A 327 5.04 1.08 -9.41
CA LYS A 327 6.11 0.66 -8.52
C LYS A 327 7.11 1.78 -8.29
N VAL A 328 7.80 1.70 -7.17
CA VAL A 328 8.89 2.61 -6.80
C VAL A 328 10.15 1.82 -6.57
N THR A 329 11.24 2.22 -7.20
CA THR A 329 12.56 1.65 -6.95
C THR A 329 13.42 2.66 -6.19
N ILE A 330 13.83 2.27 -4.99
CA ILE A 330 14.72 3.06 -4.13
C ILE A 330 16.12 2.48 -4.29
N SER A 331 16.99 3.22 -5.00
CA SER A 331 18.39 2.82 -5.20
C SER A 331 19.28 3.51 -4.18
N ARG A 332 20.13 2.75 -3.51
CA ARG A 332 21.21 3.21 -2.63
C ARG A 332 22.51 2.49 -2.99
N ALA A 333 23.63 2.99 -2.50
CA ALA A 333 24.94 2.41 -2.82
C ALA A 333 25.04 0.89 -2.55
N ALA A 334 24.32 0.40 -1.53
CA ALA A 334 24.38 -1.00 -1.10
C ALA A 334 23.25 -1.88 -1.69
N SER A 335 22.13 -1.30 -2.16
CA SER A 335 20.99 -2.08 -2.64
C SER A 335 19.99 -1.24 -3.43
N ALA A 336 19.26 -1.88 -4.34
CA ALA A 336 18.09 -1.32 -5.01
C ALA A 336 16.87 -2.17 -4.66
N LEU A 337 15.89 -1.58 -3.98
CA LEU A 337 14.66 -2.26 -3.57
C LEU A 337 13.46 -1.66 -4.29
N THR A 338 12.59 -2.52 -4.78
CA THR A 338 11.37 -2.13 -5.48
C THR A 338 10.16 -2.42 -4.62
N TYR A 339 9.30 -1.41 -4.46
CA TYR A 339 8.05 -1.49 -3.71
C TYR A 339 6.86 -1.29 -4.65
N PRO A 340 5.75 -2.00 -4.47
CA PRO A 340 4.54 -1.78 -5.23
C PRO A 340 3.92 -0.43 -4.86
N SER A 341 3.28 0.24 -5.84
CA SER A 341 2.63 1.54 -5.66
C SER A 341 1.48 1.74 -6.65
N SER A 342 0.64 0.73 -6.81
CA SER A 342 -0.58 0.84 -7.60
C SER A 342 -1.65 1.53 -6.76
N PHE A 343 -1.74 2.86 -6.84
CA PHE A 343 -2.70 3.67 -6.11
C PHE A 343 -3.49 4.57 -7.07
N MET A 344 -4.63 5.04 -6.63
CA MET A 344 -5.41 6.10 -7.25
C MET A 344 -5.00 7.44 -6.65
N LEU A 345 -4.47 8.35 -7.49
CA LEU A 345 -4.16 9.70 -7.04
C LEU A 345 -5.44 10.55 -7.04
N VAL A 346 -5.77 11.10 -5.88
CA VAL A 346 -6.79 12.13 -5.73
C VAL A 346 -6.11 13.39 -5.22
N ALA A 347 -6.26 14.49 -5.96
CA ALA A 347 -5.66 15.76 -5.57
C ALA A 347 -6.74 16.81 -5.36
N ALA A 348 -6.49 17.78 -4.49
CA ALA A 348 -7.33 18.93 -4.32
C ALA A 348 -6.50 20.21 -4.37
N MET A 349 -7.05 21.27 -4.99
CA MET A 349 -6.41 22.57 -5.02
C MET A 349 -7.45 23.70 -5.06
N ASN A 350 -7.02 24.88 -4.68
CA ASN A 350 -7.79 26.11 -4.90
C ASN A 350 -7.52 26.63 -6.32
N PRO A 351 -8.43 27.42 -6.92
CA PRO A 351 -8.27 27.96 -8.27
C PRO A 351 -7.16 29.02 -8.38
N CYS A 352 -6.79 29.66 -7.26
CA CYS A 352 -5.76 30.70 -7.14
C CYS A 352 -5.27 30.80 -5.67
N PRO A 353 -4.23 31.61 -5.36
CA PRO A 353 -3.74 31.77 -3.99
C PRO A 353 -4.79 32.26 -2.98
N CYS A 354 -5.71 33.19 -3.36
CA CYS A 354 -6.79 33.63 -2.48
C CYS A 354 -7.98 32.65 -2.45
N GLY A 355 -8.06 31.72 -3.40
CA GLY A 355 -9.10 30.69 -3.47
C GLY A 355 -10.37 31.07 -4.25
N TYR A 356 -10.53 32.32 -4.72
CA TYR A 356 -11.80 32.81 -5.23
C TYR A 356 -11.80 33.18 -6.72
N PHE A 357 -10.80 32.72 -7.49
CA PHE A 357 -10.81 32.96 -8.94
C PHE A 357 -11.95 32.18 -9.60
N GLY A 358 -12.85 32.87 -10.27
CA GLY A 358 -14.07 32.32 -10.88
C GLY A 358 -15.23 32.10 -9.92
N ASP A 359 -15.10 32.48 -8.64
CA ASP A 359 -16.22 32.43 -7.69
C ASP A 359 -17.25 33.55 -7.96
N PRO A 360 -18.54 33.23 -8.14
CA PRO A 360 -19.56 34.21 -8.41
C PRO A 360 -19.90 35.09 -7.21
N LYS A 361 -19.59 34.67 -5.98
CA LYS A 361 -19.94 35.35 -4.73
C LYS A 361 -18.80 36.18 -4.16
N HIS A 362 -17.57 35.85 -4.43
CA HIS A 362 -16.38 36.46 -3.85
C HIS A 362 -15.43 36.96 -4.94
N ALA A 363 -15.07 38.22 -4.89
CA ALA A 363 -14.12 38.81 -5.83
C ALA A 363 -12.70 38.27 -5.61
N CYS A 364 -12.08 37.73 -6.64
CA CYS A 364 -10.67 37.34 -6.62
C CYS A 364 -9.77 38.57 -6.52
N ARG A 365 -8.81 38.56 -5.58
CA ARG A 365 -7.82 39.63 -5.37
C ARG A 365 -6.46 39.37 -6.00
N CYS A 366 -6.30 38.22 -6.65
CA CYS A 366 -5.03 37.82 -7.24
C CYS A 366 -4.85 38.45 -8.62
N SER A 367 -3.65 38.97 -8.89
CA SER A 367 -3.26 39.33 -10.24
C SER A 367 -3.06 38.10 -11.12
N TYR A 368 -3.20 38.27 -12.44
CA TYR A 368 -3.00 37.16 -13.39
C TYR A 368 -1.64 36.45 -13.26
N PRO A 369 -0.50 37.19 -13.11
CA PRO A 369 0.80 36.54 -12.85
C PRO A 369 0.84 35.72 -11.57
N GLN A 370 0.11 36.12 -10.52
CA GLN A 370 0.04 35.34 -9.28
C GLN A 370 -0.73 34.03 -9.48
N ILE A 371 -1.85 34.05 -10.20
CA ILE A 371 -2.64 32.88 -10.55
C ILE A 371 -1.78 31.93 -11.39
N HIS A 372 -1.12 32.45 -12.42
CA HIS A 372 -0.26 31.65 -13.28
C HIS A 372 0.89 31.01 -12.50
N ARG A 373 1.61 31.76 -11.65
CA ARG A 373 2.69 31.23 -10.80
C ARG A 373 2.20 30.15 -9.83
N TYR A 374 0.99 30.31 -9.28
CA TYR A 374 0.39 29.33 -8.39
C TYR A 374 0.10 28.01 -9.12
N ARG A 375 -0.55 28.07 -10.27
CA ARG A 375 -0.90 26.90 -11.08
C ARG A 375 0.32 26.22 -11.70
N SER A 376 1.34 26.99 -12.09
CA SER A 376 2.59 26.46 -12.68
C SER A 376 3.50 25.72 -11.69
N LYS A 377 3.18 25.72 -10.38
CA LYS A 377 3.82 24.84 -9.41
C LYS A 377 3.59 23.35 -9.76
N ILE A 378 2.43 23.03 -10.35
CA ILE A 378 2.11 21.70 -10.87
C ILE A 378 2.61 21.65 -12.32
N SER A 379 3.52 20.72 -12.60
CA SER A 379 4.06 20.59 -13.96
C SER A 379 3.04 20.00 -14.93
N GLY A 380 3.13 20.41 -16.21
CA GLY A 380 2.32 19.83 -17.28
C GLY A 380 2.41 18.29 -17.34
N PRO A 381 3.63 17.69 -17.27
CA PRO A 381 3.79 16.24 -17.22
C PRO A 381 3.09 15.54 -16.05
N LEU A 382 2.93 16.19 -14.89
CA LEU A 382 2.16 15.62 -13.77
C LEU A 382 0.65 15.74 -14.04
N LEU A 383 0.18 16.90 -14.50
CA LEU A 383 -1.23 17.10 -14.90
C LEU A 383 -1.66 16.13 -16.00
N ASP A 384 -0.77 15.85 -16.94
CA ASP A 384 -0.99 14.83 -17.97
C ASP A 384 -1.23 13.41 -17.40
N ARG A 385 -0.89 13.13 -16.15
CA ARG A 385 -1.11 11.84 -15.47
C ARG A 385 -2.37 11.82 -14.61
N ILE A 386 -3.06 12.94 -14.53
CA ILE A 386 -4.37 13.05 -13.89
C ILE A 386 -5.43 12.98 -14.98
N ASP A 387 -6.31 11.99 -14.89
CA ASP A 387 -7.27 11.69 -15.96
C ASP A 387 -8.48 12.60 -15.91
N ILE A 388 -9.01 12.85 -14.71
CA ILE A 388 -10.26 13.58 -14.46
C ILE A 388 -9.96 14.88 -13.74
N HIS A 389 -10.43 15.99 -14.32
CA HIS A 389 -10.38 17.31 -13.72
C HIS A 389 -11.82 17.77 -13.44
N VAL A 390 -12.15 18.03 -12.18
CA VAL A 390 -13.50 18.41 -11.77
C VAL A 390 -13.49 19.69 -10.96
N GLU A 391 -14.40 20.62 -11.30
CA GLU A 391 -14.63 21.83 -10.51
C GLU A 391 -15.61 21.53 -9.38
N VAL A 392 -15.29 21.98 -8.17
CA VAL A 392 -16.08 21.77 -6.96
C VAL A 392 -16.56 23.15 -6.48
N PRO A 393 -17.73 23.60 -6.93
CA PRO A 393 -18.27 24.91 -6.53
C PRO A 393 -18.66 24.90 -5.06
N ALA A 394 -18.76 26.09 -4.45
CA ALA A 394 -19.36 26.24 -3.14
C ALA A 394 -20.81 25.77 -3.16
N VAL A 395 -21.22 24.98 -2.15
CA VAL A 395 -22.60 24.52 -2.04
C VAL A 395 -23.51 25.70 -1.70
N PRO A 396 -24.61 25.91 -2.46
CA PRO A 396 -25.59 26.94 -2.13
C PRO A 396 -26.22 26.68 -0.75
N TYR A 397 -26.47 27.76 0.00
CA TYR A 397 -27.08 27.65 1.34
C TYR A 397 -28.43 26.90 1.32
N ALA A 398 -29.21 27.12 0.25
CA ALA A 398 -30.49 26.45 0.04
C ALA A 398 -30.34 24.89 0.01
N ASP A 399 -29.28 24.39 -0.63
CA ASP A 399 -29.02 22.95 -0.73
C ASP A 399 -28.58 22.36 0.61
N LEU A 400 -27.96 23.17 1.48
CA LEU A 400 -27.55 22.74 2.82
C LEU A 400 -28.75 22.56 3.76
N LEU A 401 -29.85 23.28 3.52
CA LEU A 401 -31.07 23.21 4.33
C LEU A 401 -32.08 22.15 3.86
N GLN A 402 -31.91 21.64 2.65
CA GLN A 402 -32.80 20.61 2.13
C GLN A 402 -32.53 19.28 2.85
N ASP A 403 -33.60 18.65 3.39
CA ASP A 403 -33.55 17.30 3.97
C ASP A 403 -33.52 16.18 2.92
N ALA A 404 -33.32 16.53 1.64
CA ALA A 404 -33.17 15.56 0.57
C ALA A 404 -31.93 14.67 0.85
N GLN A 405 -32.18 13.41 1.13
CA GLN A 405 -31.12 12.42 1.29
C GLN A 405 -30.38 12.25 -0.04
N SER A 406 -29.09 12.48 -0.02
CA SER A 406 -28.22 12.14 -1.16
C SER A 406 -28.11 10.61 -1.29
N GLU A 407 -27.70 10.16 -2.47
CA GLU A 407 -27.51 8.74 -2.74
C GLU A 407 -26.49 8.12 -1.78
N PRO A 408 -26.79 6.98 -1.12
CA PRO A 408 -25.87 6.34 -0.19
C PRO A 408 -24.69 5.69 -0.91
N SER A 409 -23.54 5.64 -0.22
CA SER A 409 -22.31 5.02 -0.71
C SER A 409 -22.52 3.56 -1.20
N ALA A 410 -23.42 2.82 -0.57
CA ALA A 410 -23.70 1.43 -0.93
C ALA A 410 -24.24 1.27 -2.37
N GLU A 411 -25.11 2.19 -2.82
CA GLU A 411 -25.66 2.17 -4.18
C GLU A 411 -24.60 2.53 -5.21
N ILE A 412 -23.81 3.58 -4.95
CA ILE A 412 -22.71 3.97 -5.81
C ILE A 412 -21.68 2.81 -5.91
N ARG A 413 -21.33 2.22 -4.77
CA ARG A 413 -20.40 1.07 -4.71
C ARG A 413 -20.90 -0.12 -5.50
N ARG A 414 -22.20 -0.39 -5.50
CA ARG A 414 -22.81 -1.49 -6.27
C ARG A 414 -22.59 -1.30 -7.77
N ARG A 415 -22.81 -0.08 -8.31
CA ARG A 415 -22.55 0.25 -9.73
C ARG A 415 -21.05 0.18 -10.07
N VAL A 416 -20.21 0.73 -9.18
CA VAL A 416 -18.74 0.68 -9.32
C VAL A 416 -18.23 -0.77 -9.33
N ALA A 417 -18.74 -1.63 -8.45
CA ALA A 417 -18.37 -3.05 -8.40
C ALA A 417 -18.77 -3.78 -9.68
N ALA A 418 -20.01 -3.58 -10.17
CA ALA A 418 -20.49 -4.16 -11.42
C ALA A 418 -19.63 -3.76 -12.63
N ALA A 419 -19.29 -2.46 -12.76
CA ALA A 419 -18.39 -1.99 -13.80
C ALA A 419 -16.98 -2.62 -13.68
N ARG A 420 -16.49 -2.81 -12.45
CA ARG A 420 -15.19 -3.45 -12.19
C ARG A 420 -15.19 -4.94 -12.54
N GLU A 421 -16.31 -5.66 -12.35
CA GLU A 421 -16.45 -7.06 -12.77
C GLU A 421 -16.34 -7.19 -14.29
N VAL A 422 -16.99 -6.29 -15.05
CA VAL A 422 -16.87 -6.23 -16.52
C VAL A 422 -15.41 -6.02 -16.93
N GLN A 423 -14.69 -5.12 -16.27
CA GLN A 423 -13.26 -4.87 -16.53
C GLN A 423 -12.41 -6.09 -16.18
N SER A 424 -12.66 -6.74 -15.05
CA SER A 424 -11.93 -7.94 -14.63
C SER A 424 -12.10 -9.09 -15.62
N ALA A 425 -13.31 -9.29 -16.15
CA ALA A 425 -13.57 -10.27 -17.21
C ALA A 425 -12.83 -9.91 -18.51
N ARG A 426 -12.86 -8.62 -18.91
CA ARG A 426 -12.16 -8.07 -20.09
C ARG A 426 -10.66 -8.29 -20.01
N PHE A 427 -10.07 -8.15 -18.84
CA PHE A 427 -8.61 -8.20 -18.60
C PHE A 427 -8.13 -9.52 -18.00
N SER A 428 -8.96 -10.56 -17.97
CA SER A 428 -8.65 -11.87 -17.35
C SER A 428 -7.37 -12.53 -17.84
N ARG A 429 -6.91 -12.19 -19.08
CA ARG A 429 -5.65 -12.66 -19.68
C ARG A 429 -4.52 -11.63 -19.59
N SER A 430 -4.69 -10.57 -18.82
CA SER A 430 -3.75 -9.44 -18.70
C SER A 430 -3.38 -9.23 -17.24
N ARG A 431 -2.27 -8.51 -17.00
CA ARG A 431 -1.86 -8.10 -15.64
C ARG A 431 -2.39 -6.72 -15.26
N ILE A 432 -3.55 -6.32 -15.78
CA ILE A 432 -4.20 -5.05 -15.47
C ILE A 432 -5.59 -5.32 -14.89
N PHE A 433 -6.04 -4.43 -14.01
CA PHE A 433 -7.25 -4.64 -13.21
C PHE A 433 -8.36 -3.62 -13.51
N CYS A 434 -8.04 -2.53 -14.24
CA CYS A 434 -8.98 -1.46 -14.50
C CYS A 434 -8.64 -0.70 -15.80
N ASN A 435 -9.62 0.08 -16.27
CA ASN A 435 -9.49 0.81 -17.54
C ASN A 435 -8.36 1.86 -17.53
N ALA A 436 -8.07 2.50 -16.39
CA ALA A 436 -6.97 3.47 -16.29
C ALA A 436 -5.61 2.86 -16.65
N GLN A 437 -5.43 1.56 -16.40
CA GLN A 437 -4.19 0.82 -16.66
C GLN A 437 -4.05 0.36 -18.12
N MET A 438 -5.04 0.58 -18.97
CA MET A 438 -4.99 0.17 -20.39
C MET A 438 -3.78 0.78 -21.11
N SER A 439 -3.00 -0.07 -21.80
CA SER A 439 -1.98 0.35 -22.76
C SER A 439 -2.62 0.76 -24.09
N SER A 440 -1.84 1.38 -24.99
CA SER A 440 -2.31 1.72 -26.35
C SER A 440 -2.84 0.50 -27.14
N ARG A 441 -2.32 -0.71 -26.88
CA ARG A 441 -2.85 -1.95 -27.46
C ARG A 441 -4.24 -2.26 -26.92
N HIS A 442 -4.45 -2.16 -25.61
CA HIS A 442 -5.75 -2.39 -24.98
C HIS A 442 -6.79 -1.36 -25.44
N ILE A 443 -6.41 -0.08 -25.57
CA ILE A 443 -7.30 0.97 -26.06
C ILE A 443 -7.79 0.64 -27.47
N ARG A 444 -6.90 0.25 -28.39
CA ARG A 444 -7.29 -0.15 -29.75
C ARG A 444 -8.24 -1.36 -29.78
N SER A 445 -8.11 -2.29 -28.84
CA SER A 445 -8.95 -3.49 -28.78
C SER A 445 -10.32 -3.24 -28.15
N HIS A 446 -10.38 -2.39 -27.10
CA HIS A 446 -11.54 -2.29 -26.21
C HIS A 446 -12.24 -0.91 -26.22
N CYS A 447 -11.64 0.11 -26.85
CA CYS A 447 -12.21 1.45 -26.95
C CYS A 447 -12.54 1.79 -28.42
N ARG A 448 -13.30 0.92 -29.09
CA ARG A 448 -13.81 1.21 -30.43
C ARG A 448 -14.89 2.28 -30.35
N ILE A 449 -14.86 3.23 -31.25
CA ILE A 449 -15.82 4.33 -31.35
C ILE A 449 -16.39 4.39 -32.78
N ASP A 450 -17.63 4.81 -32.89
CA ASP A 450 -18.27 5.05 -34.16
C ASP A 450 -17.80 6.36 -34.81
N GLU A 451 -18.22 6.62 -36.04
CA GLU A 451 -17.81 7.77 -36.83
C GLU A 451 -18.30 9.10 -36.19
N ALA A 452 -19.48 9.11 -35.58
CA ALA A 452 -20.03 10.31 -34.92
C ALA A 452 -19.19 10.67 -33.68
N SER A 453 -18.86 9.68 -32.85
CA SER A 453 -17.95 9.81 -31.68
C SER A 453 -16.56 10.27 -32.10
N ARG A 454 -16.04 9.77 -33.24
CA ARG A 454 -14.74 10.17 -33.79
C ARG A 454 -14.73 11.65 -34.15
N ARG A 455 -15.72 12.11 -34.92
CA ARG A 455 -15.83 13.53 -35.32
C ARG A 455 -15.95 14.46 -34.13
N LEU A 456 -16.74 14.08 -33.09
CA LEU A 456 -16.85 14.83 -31.86
C LEU A 456 -15.47 14.97 -31.17
N LEU A 457 -14.73 13.87 -31.09
CA LEU A 457 -13.42 13.83 -30.46
C LEU A 457 -12.37 14.63 -31.24
N GLU A 458 -12.37 14.55 -32.59
CA GLU A 458 -11.53 15.37 -33.47
C GLU A 458 -11.81 16.87 -33.26
N THR A 459 -13.09 17.26 -33.27
CA THR A 459 -13.49 18.65 -33.00
C THR A 459 -13.00 19.13 -31.62
N ALA A 460 -13.08 18.26 -30.61
CA ALA A 460 -12.60 18.59 -29.28
C ALA A 460 -11.07 18.74 -29.23
N ILE A 461 -10.33 17.87 -29.93
CA ILE A 461 -8.87 17.95 -30.04
C ILE A 461 -8.46 19.28 -30.66
N ASP A 462 -9.05 19.65 -31.80
CA ASP A 462 -8.72 20.88 -32.52
C ASP A 462 -9.10 22.13 -31.69
N LYS A 463 -10.31 22.14 -31.13
CA LYS A 463 -10.83 23.29 -30.37
C LYS A 463 -10.10 23.51 -29.04
N PHE A 464 -9.79 22.44 -28.32
CA PHE A 464 -9.17 22.50 -26.98
C PHE A 464 -7.67 22.22 -27.00
N GLY A 465 -7.11 21.78 -28.16
CA GLY A 465 -5.69 21.46 -28.33
C GLY A 465 -5.22 20.31 -27.46
N LEU A 466 -6.02 19.28 -27.33
CA LEU A 466 -5.71 18.14 -26.53
C LEU A 466 -4.49 17.38 -27.08
N SER A 467 -3.59 16.97 -26.22
CA SER A 467 -2.45 16.15 -26.61
C SER A 467 -2.87 14.72 -27.01
N ALA A 468 -2.01 13.98 -27.71
CA ALA A 468 -2.24 12.56 -27.99
C ALA A 468 -2.43 11.71 -26.71
N ARG A 469 -1.83 12.13 -25.59
CA ARG A 469 -2.05 11.51 -24.29
C ARG A 469 -3.46 11.78 -23.76
N ALA A 470 -3.94 13.03 -23.89
CA ALA A 470 -5.30 13.41 -23.51
C ALA A 470 -6.35 12.63 -24.31
N PHE A 471 -6.13 12.43 -25.63
CA PHE A 471 -6.96 11.55 -26.46
C PHE A 471 -7.13 10.15 -25.87
N ASN A 472 -6.04 9.48 -25.53
CA ASN A 472 -6.08 8.14 -24.94
C ASN A 472 -6.83 8.11 -23.60
N ARG A 473 -6.72 9.18 -22.81
CA ARG A 473 -7.42 9.30 -21.51
C ARG A 473 -8.91 9.47 -21.70
N VAL A 474 -9.34 10.35 -22.60
CA VAL A 474 -10.76 10.49 -22.95
C VAL A 474 -11.36 9.14 -23.33
N LEU A 475 -10.68 8.33 -24.15
CA LEU A 475 -11.14 6.99 -24.50
C LEU A 475 -11.23 6.03 -23.30
N LYS A 476 -10.27 6.07 -22.38
CA LYS A 476 -10.32 5.26 -21.16
C LYS A 476 -11.48 5.65 -20.25
N ILE A 477 -11.71 6.96 -20.07
CA ILE A 477 -12.82 7.48 -19.28
C ILE A 477 -14.16 7.11 -19.95
N ALA A 478 -14.29 7.33 -21.26
CA ALA A 478 -15.49 6.98 -22.00
C ALA A 478 -15.81 5.48 -21.93
N ARG A 479 -14.79 4.60 -21.96
CA ARG A 479 -14.99 3.17 -21.74
C ARG A 479 -15.49 2.88 -20.32
N THR A 480 -14.98 3.60 -19.32
CA THR A 480 -15.44 3.45 -17.94
C THR A 480 -16.89 3.91 -17.76
N ILE A 481 -17.27 5.02 -18.39
CA ILE A 481 -18.66 5.49 -18.39
C ILE A 481 -19.58 4.45 -19.03
N ALA A 482 -19.19 3.91 -20.20
CA ALA A 482 -19.95 2.86 -20.86
C ALA A 482 -20.04 1.56 -20.02
N ASP A 483 -18.98 1.20 -19.28
CA ASP A 483 -19.03 0.05 -18.35
C ASP A 483 -20.00 0.29 -17.17
N LEU A 484 -20.07 1.53 -16.65
CA LEU A 484 -21.04 1.91 -15.60
C LEU A 484 -22.49 1.87 -16.09
N GLU A 485 -22.70 2.13 -17.39
CA GLU A 485 -24.01 2.06 -18.06
C GLU A 485 -24.30 0.67 -18.64
N ALA A 486 -23.44 -0.31 -18.38
CA ALA A 486 -23.52 -1.67 -18.94
C ALA A 486 -23.61 -1.69 -20.49
N ALA A 487 -23.07 -0.66 -21.15
CA ALA A 487 -23.05 -0.53 -22.61
C ALA A 487 -21.88 -1.32 -23.21
N ALA A 488 -22.15 -2.10 -24.27
CA ALA A 488 -21.14 -2.88 -24.97
C ALA A 488 -20.12 -1.98 -25.67
N ASP A 489 -20.60 -0.94 -26.35
CA ASP A 489 -19.81 -0.01 -27.16
C ASP A 489 -19.79 1.40 -26.55
N ILE A 490 -18.77 2.18 -26.95
CA ILE A 490 -18.64 3.57 -26.57
C ILE A 490 -19.46 4.42 -27.56
N GLY A 491 -20.50 5.12 -27.08
CA GLY A 491 -21.31 6.04 -27.86
C GLY A 491 -20.91 7.51 -27.69
N VAL A 492 -21.60 8.40 -28.42
CA VAL A 492 -21.37 9.85 -28.43
C VAL A 492 -21.57 10.47 -27.04
N SER A 493 -22.55 10.01 -26.26
CA SER A 493 -22.80 10.48 -24.89
C SER A 493 -21.59 10.24 -23.98
N HIS A 494 -21.00 9.04 -24.03
CA HIS A 494 -19.83 8.66 -23.24
C HIS A 494 -18.61 9.53 -23.57
N ILE A 495 -18.38 9.81 -24.86
CA ILE A 495 -17.29 10.68 -25.32
C ILE A 495 -17.56 12.12 -24.87
N SER A 496 -18.80 12.61 -25.00
CA SER A 496 -19.17 13.96 -24.58
C SER A 496 -18.95 14.19 -23.09
N GLU A 497 -19.39 13.24 -22.25
CA GLU A 497 -19.15 13.30 -20.79
C GLU A 497 -17.64 13.23 -20.48
N ALA A 498 -16.89 12.34 -21.10
CA ALA A 498 -15.45 12.18 -20.88
C ALA A 498 -14.64 13.44 -21.23
N ILE A 499 -15.02 14.18 -22.29
CA ILE A 499 -14.37 15.43 -22.68
C ILE A 499 -14.57 16.53 -21.63
N GLN A 500 -15.71 16.55 -20.92
CA GLN A 500 -15.98 17.56 -19.88
C GLN A 500 -15.00 17.45 -18.71
N TYR A 501 -14.45 16.28 -18.45
CA TYR A 501 -13.46 16.07 -17.39
C TYR A 501 -12.02 16.49 -17.75
N ARG A 502 -11.82 17.24 -18.86
CA ARG A 502 -10.52 17.78 -19.27
C ARG A 502 -10.47 19.32 -19.28
N ASN A 503 -11.16 19.95 -18.32
CA ASN A 503 -11.30 21.42 -18.28
C ASN A 503 -9.99 22.18 -18.07
N LEU A 504 -9.00 21.65 -17.33
CA LEU A 504 -7.71 22.31 -17.11
C LEU A 504 -6.89 22.45 -18.39
N ASP A 505 -7.05 21.53 -19.35
CA ASP A 505 -6.35 21.63 -20.64
C ASP A 505 -6.83 22.85 -21.45
N ARG A 506 -8.09 23.30 -21.20
CA ARG A 506 -8.66 24.52 -21.80
C ARG A 506 -8.03 25.81 -21.27
N GLY A 507 -7.74 25.85 -19.94
CA GLY A 507 -7.21 27.04 -19.28
C GLY A 507 -5.76 27.38 -19.62
N ALA A 508 -4.97 26.40 -20.04
CA ALA A 508 -3.57 26.61 -20.40
C ALA A 508 -3.40 27.44 -21.70
N ARG A 509 -4.41 27.46 -22.59
CA ARG A 509 -4.36 28.23 -23.85
C ARG A 509 -5.07 29.56 -23.84
N LEU A 510 -6.03 29.82 -22.94
CA LEU A 510 -6.62 31.14 -22.77
C LEU A 510 -5.67 32.14 -22.10
N ALA A 511 -4.48 31.68 -21.76
CA ALA A 511 -3.44 32.40 -21.03
C ALA A 511 -2.16 32.62 -21.86
N ALA A 512 -2.09 32.17 -23.07
CA ALA A 512 -1.06 32.48 -24.07
C ALA A 512 -1.60 33.41 -25.15
#